data_3e35b6ad373e038ce73217dd0ec43a86
#
_entry.id   3e35b6ad373e038ce73217dd0ec43a86
#
_cell.length_a   1.000
_cell.length_b   1.000
_cell.length_c   1.000
_cell.angle_alpha   90.00
_cell.angle_beta   90.00
_cell.angle_gamma   90.00
#
_symmetry.space_group_name_H-M   'P 1'
#
loop_
_entity.id
_entity.type
_entity.pdbx_description
1 polymer ?
#
loop_
_entity_poly.entity_id
_entity_poly.type
_entity_poly.pdbx_seq_one_letter_code
_entity_poly.pdbx_strand_id
1 'polypeptide(L)'
;QIRLLEQDLSAEAELGAKVLPQAGDMLKGIERSAPSPASQSLKNFRTHSWSALNSFVHSGVHAISRHRDGLPLQLAEGALRSSNGLCLLAAMQCAVATGSQDLIHRVGLAQRTFEDCLPPLDG
;
A
#
# COMPACT_ATOMS: atom_id res chain seq x y z
N GLN A 1 -2.01 -5.37 16.42
CA GLN A 1 -2.92 -5.60 15.27
C GLN A 1 -3.32 -7.08 15.13
N ILE A 2 -2.38 -8.03 15.23
CA ILE A 2 -2.69 -9.47 15.13
C ILE A 2 -3.73 -9.90 16.17
N ARG A 3 -3.62 -9.41 17.41
CA ARG A 3 -4.61 -9.72 18.48
C ARG A 3 -6.03 -9.24 18.17
N LEU A 4 -6.21 -8.18 17.36
CA LEU A 4 -7.53 -7.70 16.96
C LEU A 4 -8.17 -8.60 15.89
N LEU A 5 -7.36 -9.26 15.06
CA LEU A 5 -7.82 -10.20 14.03
C LEU A 5 -8.23 -11.56 14.63
N GLU A 6 -7.72 -11.88 15.82
CA GLU A 6 -8.04 -13.11 16.56
C GLU A 6 -9.25 -12.96 17.50
N GLN A 7 -9.78 -11.74 17.65
CA GLN A 7 -10.94 -11.48 18.52
C GLN A 7 -12.25 -11.60 17.73
N ASP A 8 -13.26 -12.17 18.35
CA ASP A 8 -14.63 -12.10 17.83
C ASP A 8 -15.06 -10.63 17.65
N LEU A 9 -15.88 -10.37 16.63
CA LEU A 9 -16.46 -9.06 16.37
C LEU A 9 -17.39 -8.66 17.53
N SER A 10 -16.80 -8.11 18.59
CA SER A 10 -17.50 -7.56 19.75
C SER A 10 -17.43 -6.04 19.74
N ALA A 11 -18.32 -5.38 20.48
CA ALA A 11 -18.29 -3.93 20.67
C ALA A 11 -16.95 -3.44 21.27
N GLU A 12 -16.28 -4.26 22.08
CA GLU A 12 -14.97 -3.97 22.65
C GLU A 12 -13.86 -4.05 21.58
N ALA A 13 -13.92 -5.04 20.67
CA ALA A 13 -13.00 -5.16 19.54
C ALA A 13 -13.17 -3.97 18.57
N GLU A 14 -14.40 -3.52 18.36
CA GLU A 14 -14.67 -2.34 17.55
C GLU A 14 -14.12 -1.05 18.19
N LEU A 15 -14.29 -0.88 19.49
CA LEU A 15 -13.69 0.23 20.24
C LEU A 15 -12.16 0.17 20.20
N GLY A 16 -11.57 -1.01 20.37
CA GLY A 16 -10.13 -1.22 20.23
C GLY A 16 -9.60 -0.88 18.84
N ALA A 17 -10.37 -1.18 17.79
CA ALA A 17 -10.01 -0.83 16.41
C ALA A 17 -10.00 0.69 16.17
N LYS A 18 -10.88 1.44 16.83
CA LYS A 18 -10.93 2.93 16.74
C LYS A 18 -9.73 3.62 17.38
N VAL A 19 -8.99 2.94 18.26
CA VAL A 19 -7.78 3.46 18.94
C VAL A 19 -6.51 3.15 18.17
N LEU A 20 -6.59 2.47 17.02
CA LEU A 20 -5.41 2.19 16.20
C LEU A 20 -4.76 3.48 15.70
N PRO A 21 -3.43 3.54 15.65
CA PRO A 21 -2.73 4.70 15.11
C PRO A 21 -3.19 4.98 13.67
N GLN A 22 -3.34 6.25 13.36
CA GLN A 22 -3.62 6.68 11.99
C GLN A 22 -2.49 6.24 11.05
N ALA A 23 -2.80 6.01 9.77
CA ALA A 23 -1.81 5.59 8.76
C ALA A 23 -0.57 6.50 8.72
N GLY A 24 -0.76 7.82 8.96
CA GLY A 24 0.33 8.77 9.06
C GLY A 24 1.27 8.54 10.24
N ASP A 25 0.75 8.13 11.39
CA ASP A 25 1.56 7.88 12.58
C ASP A 25 2.24 6.51 12.49
N MET A 26 1.57 5.53 11.89
CA MET A 26 2.19 4.25 11.55
C MET A 26 3.37 4.43 10.60
N LEU A 27 3.24 5.27 9.56
CA LEU A 27 4.33 5.58 8.64
C LEU A 27 5.52 6.24 9.35
N LYS A 28 5.28 7.22 10.25
CA LYS A 28 6.34 7.81 11.08
C LYS A 28 7.05 6.78 11.95
N GLY A 29 6.31 5.79 12.47
CA GLY A 29 6.89 4.66 13.22
C GLY A 29 7.80 3.81 12.34
N ILE A 30 7.36 3.48 11.13
CA ILE A 30 8.15 2.72 10.16
C ILE A 30 9.42 3.47 9.76
N GLU A 31 9.34 4.78 9.54
CA GLU A 31 10.47 5.63 9.18
C GLU A 31 11.63 5.60 10.20
N ARG A 32 11.31 5.36 11.47
CA ARG A 32 12.31 5.30 12.54
C ARG A 32 13.02 3.94 12.64
N SER A 33 12.41 2.89 12.13
CA SER A 33 12.87 1.51 12.35
C SER A 33 13.18 0.74 11.07
N ALA A 34 12.63 1.16 9.92
CA ALA A 34 12.81 0.46 8.66
C ALA A 34 14.02 0.98 7.86
N PRO A 35 14.63 0.14 7.00
CA PRO A 35 15.65 0.59 6.06
C PRO A 35 15.15 1.73 5.17
N SER A 36 16.04 2.69 4.89
CA SER A 36 15.73 3.90 4.12
C SER A 36 15.01 3.66 2.79
N PRO A 37 15.40 2.69 1.94
CA PRO A 37 14.71 2.45 0.67
C PRO A 37 13.23 2.08 0.83
N ALA A 38 12.90 1.24 1.82
CA ALA A 38 11.51 0.82 2.06
C ALA A 38 10.65 1.98 2.58
N SER A 39 11.17 2.77 3.52
CA SER A 39 10.46 3.94 4.05
C SER A 39 10.29 5.01 2.98
N GLN A 40 11.25 5.21 2.08
CA GLN A 40 11.17 6.16 0.99
C GLN A 40 10.07 5.79 -0.02
N SER A 41 9.97 4.51 -0.39
CA SER A 41 8.89 4.01 -1.27
C SER A 41 7.50 4.27 -0.70
N LEU A 42 7.31 4.05 0.60
CA LEU A 42 6.05 4.35 1.30
C LEU A 42 5.75 5.85 1.37
N LYS A 43 6.77 6.69 1.56
CA LYS A 43 6.62 8.16 1.51
C LYS A 43 6.20 8.63 0.12
N ASN A 44 6.85 8.17 -0.91
CA ASN A 44 6.54 8.50 -2.29
C ASN A 44 5.11 8.10 -2.62
N PHE A 45 4.71 6.89 -2.27
CA PHE A 45 3.32 6.44 -2.42
C PHE A 45 2.34 7.35 -1.69
N ARG A 46 2.60 7.68 -0.43
CA ARG A 46 1.73 8.59 0.35
C ARG A 46 1.62 9.96 -0.32
N THR A 47 2.74 10.52 -0.75
CA THR A 47 2.78 11.87 -1.34
C THR A 47 1.99 11.94 -2.65
N HIS A 48 2.12 10.92 -3.52
CA HIS A 48 1.57 10.97 -4.88
C HIS A 48 0.19 10.32 -5.01
N SER A 49 -0.12 9.31 -4.21
CA SER A 49 -1.30 8.47 -4.44
C SER A 49 -2.34 8.52 -3.32
N TRP A 50 -1.96 8.84 -2.09
CA TRP A 50 -2.84 8.71 -0.92
C TRP A 50 -4.10 9.57 -1.00
N SER A 51 -3.96 10.83 -1.41
CA SER A 51 -5.10 11.76 -1.50
C SER A 51 -6.11 11.31 -2.56
N ALA A 52 -5.62 10.88 -3.74
CA ALA A 52 -6.46 10.40 -4.81
C ALA A 52 -7.20 9.11 -4.40
N LEU A 53 -6.49 8.15 -3.80
CA LEU A 53 -7.10 6.90 -3.34
C LEU A 53 -8.16 7.13 -2.26
N ASN A 54 -7.91 7.98 -1.28
CA ASN A 54 -8.91 8.35 -0.28
C ASN A 54 -10.15 8.99 -0.91
N SER A 55 -9.96 9.86 -1.90
CA SER A 55 -11.06 10.47 -2.63
C SER A 55 -11.92 9.42 -3.36
N PHE A 56 -11.31 8.39 -3.93
CA PHE A 56 -12.06 7.28 -4.54
C PHE A 56 -12.83 6.45 -3.52
N VAL A 57 -12.20 6.09 -2.41
CA VAL A 57 -12.83 5.27 -1.35
C VAL A 57 -14.00 6.00 -0.68
N HIS A 58 -13.89 7.31 -0.49
CA HIS A 58 -14.92 8.12 0.19
C HIS A 58 -15.84 8.88 -0.77
N SER A 59 -15.97 8.44 -2.01
CA SER A 59 -16.84 9.05 -3.02
C SER A 59 -16.57 10.56 -3.21
N GLY A 60 -15.31 10.95 -3.13
CA GLY A 60 -14.88 12.34 -3.28
C GLY A 60 -14.92 12.82 -4.73
N VAL A 61 -14.48 14.05 -4.94
CA VAL A 61 -14.51 14.77 -6.23
C VAL A 61 -13.89 13.96 -7.37
N HIS A 62 -12.80 13.23 -7.11
CA HIS A 62 -12.14 12.40 -8.14
C HIS A 62 -13.04 11.28 -8.64
N ALA A 63 -13.75 10.57 -7.73
CA ALA A 63 -14.66 9.51 -8.11
C ALA A 63 -15.82 10.04 -8.97
N ILE A 64 -16.42 11.16 -8.56
CA ILE A 64 -17.53 11.81 -9.27
C ILE A 64 -17.10 12.28 -10.66
N SER A 65 -15.96 12.99 -10.76
CA SER A 65 -15.43 13.46 -12.04
C SER A 65 -15.16 12.28 -13.00
N ARG A 66 -14.58 11.19 -12.50
CA ARG A 66 -14.28 10.01 -13.34
C ARG A 66 -15.54 9.28 -13.79
N HIS A 67 -16.58 9.27 -12.97
CA HIS A 67 -17.86 8.71 -13.39
C HIS A 67 -18.50 9.52 -14.52
N ARG A 68 -18.39 10.84 -14.47
CA ARG A 68 -18.96 11.75 -15.49
C ARG A 68 -18.11 11.81 -16.76
N ASP A 69 -16.79 11.98 -16.62
CA ASP A 69 -15.89 12.35 -17.71
C ASP A 69 -15.10 11.14 -18.27
N GLY A 70 -15.27 9.97 -17.68
CA GLY A 70 -14.50 8.76 -17.97
C GLY A 70 -13.14 8.71 -17.28
N LEU A 71 -12.51 7.56 -17.35
CA LEU A 71 -11.17 7.32 -16.80
C LEU A 71 -10.15 7.32 -17.93
N PRO A 72 -9.24 8.33 -18.00
CA PRO A 72 -8.16 8.30 -18.97
C PRO A 72 -7.32 7.02 -18.84
N LEU A 73 -6.95 6.42 -19.98
CA LEU A 73 -6.21 5.16 -20.02
C LEU A 73 -4.91 5.23 -19.20
N GLN A 74 -4.15 6.32 -19.34
CA GLN A 74 -2.89 6.53 -18.62
C GLN A 74 -3.10 6.55 -17.09
N LEU A 75 -4.22 7.12 -16.64
CA LEU A 75 -4.53 7.14 -15.20
C LEU A 75 -4.93 5.75 -14.70
N ALA A 76 -5.69 4.98 -15.49
CA ALA A 76 -6.05 3.61 -15.18
C ALA A 76 -4.80 2.72 -15.11
N GLU A 77 -3.91 2.83 -16.09
CA GLU A 77 -2.63 2.12 -16.13
C GLU A 77 -1.75 2.50 -14.93
N GLY A 78 -1.59 3.78 -14.64
CA GLY A 78 -0.85 4.26 -13.47
C GLY A 78 -1.40 3.75 -12.15
N ALA A 79 -2.73 3.70 -12.01
CA ALA A 79 -3.38 3.15 -10.82
C ALA A 79 -3.13 1.65 -10.66
N LEU A 80 -3.21 0.88 -11.75
CA LEU A 80 -2.91 -0.55 -11.76
C LEU A 80 -1.44 -0.81 -11.40
N ARG A 81 -0.50 -0.12 -12.04
CA ARG A 81 0.93 -0.24 -11.75
C ARG A 81 1.23 0.09 -10.28
N SER A 82 0.66 1.18 -9.76
CA SER A 82 0.83 1.56 -8.36
C SER A 82 0.27 0.52 -7.39
N SER A 83 -0.90 -0.04 -7.70
CA SER A 83 -1.50 -1.13 -6.93
C SER A 83 -0.62 -2.37 -6.91
N ASN A 84 -0.10 -2.79 -8.06
CA ASN A 84 0.81 -3.92 -8.18
C ASN A 84 2.11 -3.67 -7.40
N GLY A 85 2.67 -2.46 -7.48
CA GLY A 85 3.86 -2.08 -6.70
C GLY A 85 3.65 -2.17 -5.21
N LEU A 86 2.48 -1.75 -4.70
CA LEU A 86 2.13 -1.90 -3.28
C LEU A 86 2.00 -3.35 -2.86
N CYS A 87 1.34 -4.19 -3.67
CA CYS A 87 1.22 -5.61 -3.40
C CYS A 87 2.60 -6.28 -3.33
N LEU A 88 3.49 -5.95 -4.26
CA LEU A 88 4.85 -6.47 -4.27
C LEU A 88 5.65 -6.00 -3.05
N LEU A 89 5.53 -4.73 -2.67
CA LEU A 89 6.18 -4.18 -1.47
C LEU A 89 5.68 -4.92 -0.21
N ALA A 90 4.38 -5.12 -0.08
CA ALA A 90 3.78 -5.85 1.03
C ALA A 90 4.28 -7.31 1.07
N ALA A 91 4.31 -7.99 -0.08
CA ALA A 91 4.84 -9.35 -0.19
C ALA A 91 6.31 -9.43 0.24
N MET A 92 7.15 -8.46 -0.17
CA MET A 92 8.55 -8.39 0.23
C MET A 92 8.69 -8.16 1.73
N GLN A 93 7.88 -7.26 2.34
CA GLN A 93 7.90 -7.04 3.78
C GLN A 93 7.51 -8.31 4.55
N CYS A 94 6.50 -9.06 4.09
CA CYS A 94 6.14 -10.34 4.68
C CYS A 94 7.28 -11.36 4.53
N ALA A 95 7.91 -11.46 3.36
CA ALA A 95 9.03 -12.37 3.13
C ALA A 95 10.22 -12.05 4.05
N VAL A 96 10.57 -10.78 4.21
CA VAL A 96 11.64 -10.33 5.12
C VAL A 96 11.27 -10.64 6.58
N ALA A 97 10.02 -10.40 6.97
CA ALA A 97 9.55 -10.66 8.34
C ALA A 97 9.59 -12.15 8.71
N THR A 98 9.42 -13.06 7.75
CA THR A 98 9.56 -14.51 7.97
C THR A 98 11.02 -14.98 8.03
N GLY A 99 11.98 -14.17 7.57
CA GLY A 99 13.38 -14.55 7.42
C GLY A 99 13.64 -15.60 6.33
N SER A 100 12.64 -15.94 5.50
CA SER A 100 12.75 -16.96 4.46
C SER A 100 13.46 -16.43 3.22
N GLN A 101 14.68 -16.89 2.99
CA GLN A 101 15.45 -16.53 1.78
C GLN A 101 14.75 -16.99 0.50
N ASP A 102 14.07 -18.14 0.52
CA ASP A 102 13.29 -18.62 -0.63
C ASP A 102 12.16 -17.65 -0.99
N LEU A 103 11.40 -17.19 -0.01
CA LEU A 103 10.32 -16.22 -0.25
C LEU A 103 10.87 -14.89 -0.76
N ILE A 104 11.96 -14.38 -0.19
CA ILE A 104 12.63 -13.15 -0.64
C ILE A 104 13.05 -13.30 -2.11
N HIS A 105 13.68 -14.43 -2.46
CA HIS A 105 14.10 -14.72 -3.83
C HIS A 105 12.91 -14.80 -4.80
N ARG A 106 11.83 -15.48 -4.42
CA ARG A 106 10.61 -15.60 -5.24
C ARG A 106 9.93 -14.26 -5.49
N VAL A 107 9.83 -13.40 -4.48
CA VAL A 107 9.29 -12.05 -4.64
C VAL A 107 10.18 -11.21 -5.56
N GLY A 108 11.51 -11.30 -5.42
CA GLY A 108 12.45 -10.64 -6.31
C GLY A 108 12.38 -11.15 -7.76
N LEU A 109 12.09 -12.43 -7.95
CA LEU A 109 11.85 -12.99 -9.28
C LEU A 109 10.54 -12.45 -9.89
N ALA A 110 9.46 -12.39 -9.10
CA ALA A 110 8.19 -11.81 -9.54
C ALA A 110 8.36 -10.35 -9.95
N GLN A 111 9.13 -9.55 -9.19
CA GLN A 111 9.44 -8.17 -9.52
C GLN A 111 10.08 -8.04 -10.91
N ARG A 112 11.07 -8.88 -11.21
CA ARG A 112 11.75 -8.87 -12.53
C ARG A 112 10.86 -9.38 -13.66
N THR A 113 10.05 -10.40 -13.39
CA THR A 113 9.18 -11.02 -14.41
C THR A 113 8.05 -10.08 -14.85
N PHE A 114 7.57 -9.24 -13.95
CA PHE A 114 6.42 -8.35 -14.16
C PHE A 114 6.80 -6.86 -14.05
N GLU A 115 8.04 -6.50 -14.38
CA GLU A 115 8.52 -5.12 -14.25
C GLU A 115 7.71 -4.13 -15.09
N ASP A 116 7.19 -4.55 -16.23
CA ASP A 116 6.30 -3.78 -17.10
C ASP A 116 4.92 -3.49 -16.48
N CYS A 117 4.52 -4.28 -15.48
CA CYS A 117 3.28 -4.09 -14.71
C CYS A 117 3.48 -3.31 -13.42
N LEU A 118 4.69 -2.84 -13.15
CA LEU A 118 5.06 -2.09 -11.94
C LEU A 118 5.26 -0.60 -12.24
N PRO A 119 5.23 0.27 -11.22
CA PRO A 119 5.63 1.66 -11.40
C PRO A 119 7.07 1.73 -11.92
N PRO A 120 7.40 2.68 -12.80
CA PRO A 120 8.78 2.90 -13.20
C PRO A 120 9.64 3.23 -11.99
N LEU A 121 10.88 2.73 -11.99
CA LEU A 121 11.83 2.96 -10.89
C LEU A 121 12.39 4.38 -10.85
N ASP A 122 12.25 5.11 -11.96
CA ASP A 122 12.71 6.50 -12.14
C ASP A 122 11.56 7.45 -11.81
N GLY A 123 11.45 7.82 -10.56
CA GLY A 123 10.54 8.82 -10.05
C GLY A 123 11.26 9.81 -9.14
#